data_0b67de05f86caa266b2c038dcc9c7cfd
#
_entry.id   0b67de05f86caa266b2c038dcc9c7cfd
#
_cell.length_a   1.000
_cell.length_b   1.000
_cell.length_c   1.000
_cell.angle_alpha   90.00
_cell.angle_beta   90.00
_cell.angle_gamma   90.00
#
_symmetry.space_group_name_H-M   'P 1'
#
loop_
_entity.id
_entity.type
_entity.pdbx_description
1 polymer ?
#
loop_
_entity_poly.entity_id
_entity_poly.type
_entity_poly.pdbx_seq_one_letter_code
_entity_poly.pdbx_strand_id
1 'polypeptide(L)'
;NTAYTAYVGAGGAYSRPDYGILSATNGKASTFTGPEASLMAFGGGRGGTYATTNDAGSGSSGGGGTAWASGGDAIYGSQGFPGSAGNNDAGGGGGGQSAAATAYAGSGSNYGGHGGAGKASSITGSSVTYGGGGGGGGGSTEAGGTGGAGGGGNGGIGNNNPAPTAG
;
A
#
# COMPACT_ATOMS: atom_id res chain seq x y z
N ASN A 1 -10.24 -32.97 19.32
CA ASN A 1 -10.15 -31.51 19.03
C ASN A 1 -8.76 -31.20 18.49
N THR A 2 -8.72 -30.63 17.31
CA THR A 2 -7.46 -30.17 16.67
C THR A 2 -7.31 -28.69 16.93
N ALA A 3 -6.19 -28.28 17.54
CA ALA A 3 -5.91 -26.88 17.84
C ALA A 3 -5.18 -26.22 16.65
N TYR A 4 -5.62 -25.04 16.29
CA TYR A 4 -4.95 -24.15 15.34
C TYR A 4 -4.60 -22.84 16.04
N THR A 5 -3.48 -22.26 15.62
CA THR A 5 -3.01 -20.98 16.14
C THR A 5 -3.02 -19.96 15.00
N ALA A 6 -3.70 -18.83 15.21
CA ALA A 6 -3.65 -17.67 14.32
C ALA A 6 -2.84 -16.56 14.99
N TYR A 7 -1.84 -16.05 14.26
CA TYR A 7 -1.08 -14.86 14.64
C TYR A 7 -1.37 -13.75 13.61
N VAL A 8 -1.73 -12.57 14.08
CA VAL A 8 -1.97 -11.40 13.22
C VAL A 8 -0.74 -10.50 13.28
N GLY A 9 -0.12 -10.30 12.15
CA GLY A 9 1.06 -9.42 12.02
C GLY A 9 0.70 -7.97 12.31
N ALA A 10 1.58 -7.26 12.99
CA ALA A 10 1.42 -5.82 13.20
C ALA A 10 1.51 -5.05 11.89
N GLY A 11 0.76 -3.95 11.78
CA GLY A 11 0.90 -2.98 10.69
C GLY A 11 2.31 -2.36 10.66
N GLY A 12 2.69 -1.82 9.51
CA GLY A 12 3.94 -1.06 9.37
C GLY A 12 3.89 0.26 10.15
N ALA A 13 5.03 0.70 10.65
CA ALA A 13 5.16 2.02 11.28
C ALA A 13 5.20 3.12 10.20
N TYR A 14 4.65 4.28 10.52
CA TYR A 14 4.70 5.47 9.69
C TYR A 14 6.01 6.25 9.88
N SER A 15 6.33 7.12 8.92
CA SER A 15 7.43 8.09 9.03
C SER A 15 6.88 9.48 9.36
N ARG A 16 7.50 10.17 10.32
CA ARG A 16 7.23 11.57 10.65
C ARG A 16 8.54 12.31 10.87
N PRO A 17 9.13 12.88 9.82
CA PRO A 17 10.43 13.57 9.89
C PRO A 17 10.43 14.75 10.87
N ASP A 18 9.31 15.47 11.00
CA ASP A 18 9.09 16.58 11.92
C ASP A 18 9.15 16.17 13.42
N TYR A 19 9.01 14.87 13.72
CA TYR A 19 9.16 14.28 15.05
C TYR A 19 10.39 13.38 15.17
N GLY A 20 11.34 13.43 14.24
CA GLY A 20 12.54 12.61 14.24
C GLY A 20 12.33 11.14 13.88
N ILE A 21 11.13 10.74 13.42
CA ILE A 21 10.82 9.40 12.95
C ILE A 21 11.11 9.35 11.44
N LEU A 22 12.31 8.92 11.08
CA LEU A 22 12.82 9.01 9.71
C LEU A 22 12.48 7.81 8.82
N SER A 23 11.98 6.70 9.38
CA SER A 23 11.78 5.46 8.62
C SER A 23 10.40 4.86 8.86
N ALA A 24 9.61 4.75 7.80
CA ALA A 24 8.48 3.82 7.76
C ALA A 24 8.99 2.37 7.71
N THR A 25 8.17 1.41 8.16
CA THR A 25 8.50 -0.01 8.09
C THR A 25 7.41 -0.80 7.37
N ASN A 26 7.78 -1.93 6.76
CA ASN A 26 6.81 -2.86 6.20
C ASN A 26 5.91 -3.45 7.29
N GLY A 27 4.69 -3.86 6.91
CA GLY A 27 3.85 -4.69 7.75
C GLY A 27 4.51 -6.04 8.07
N LYS A 28 4.11 -6.64 9.17
CA LYS A 28 4.58 -7.98 9.59
C LYS A 28 3.68 -9.07 9.01
N ALA A 29 4.23 -10.28 8.86
CA ALA A 29 3.47 -11.42 8.37
C ALA A 29 2.43 -11.88 9.39
N SER A 30 1.28 -12.34 8.89
CA SER A 30 0.28 -13.10 9.66
C SER A 30 0.44 -14.58 9.36
N THR A 31 0.19 -15.43 10.35
CA THR A 31 0.30 -16.90 10.17
C THR A 31 -0.92 -17.60 10.72
N PHE A 32 -1.24 -18.74 10.11
CA PHE A 32 -2.23 -19.69 10.59
C PHE A 32 -1.59 -21.08 10.56
N THR A 33 -1.40 -21.71 11.71
CA THR A 33 -0.68 -22.97 11.85
C THR A 33 -1.46 -23.98 12.66
N GLY A 34 -1.34 -25.24 12.27
CA GLY A 34 -1.91 -26.39 12.94
C GLY A 34 -1.35 -27.69 12.35
N PRO A 35 -1.81 -28.87 12.83
CA PRO A 35 -1.24 -30.15 12.39
C PRO A 35 -1.35 -30.42 10.89
N GLU A 36 -2.38 -29.89 10.25
CA GLU A 36 -2.66 -30.13 8.82
C GLU A 36 -2.56 -28.87 7.95
N ALA A 37 -2.20 -27.72 8.54
CA ALA A 37 -2.10 -26.47 7.81
C ALA A 37 -0.99 -25.56 8.34
N SER A 38 -0.23 -24.98 7.42
CA SER A 38 0.72 -23.91 7.71
C SER A 38 0.57 -22.87 6.59
N LEU A 39 -0.07 -21.76 6.90
CA LEU A 39 -0.30 -20.66 5.97
C LEU A 39 0.40 -19.41 6.49
N MET A 40 0.96 -18.64 5.57
CA MET A 40 1.59 -17.34 5.86
C MET A 40 1.12 -16.31 4.85
N ALA A 41 0.62 -15.18 5.35
CA ALA A 41 0.36 -13.98 4.58
C ALA A 41 1.41 -12.93 4.97
N PHE A 42 2.24 -12.54 4.02
CA PHE A 42 3.28 -11.55 4.27
C PHE A 42 2.68 -10.15 4.38
N GLY A 43 3.33 -9.27 5.13
CA GLY A 43 2.91 -7.88 5.26
C GLY A 43 3.13 -7.07 3.97
N GLY A 44 2.38 -5.99 3.80
CA GLY A 44 2.55 -5.05 2.71
C GLY A 44 3.83 -4.21 2.85
N GLY A 45 4.33 -3.72 1.73
CA GLY A 45 5.46 -2.79 1.68
C GLY A 45 5.09 -1.41 2.25
N ARG A 46 6.05 -0.75 2.88
CA ARG A 46 5.92 0.64 3.33
C ARG A 46 5.84 1.60 2.15
N GLY A 47 5.16 2.71 2.31
CA GLY A 47 5.28 3.84 1.38
C GLY A 47 6.71 4.42 1.38
N GLY A 48 7.09 5.06 0.28
CA GLY A 48 8.34 5.80 0.20
C GLY A 48 8.39 6.96 1.20
N THR A 49 9.59 7.38 1.58
CA THR A 49 9.80 8.49 2.53
C THR A 49 10.78 9.50 1.93
N TYR A 50 10.48 10.79 2.06
CA TYR A 50 11.32 11.87 1.52
C TYR A 50 12.67 12.02 2.24
N ALA A 51 12.82 11.47 3.46
CA ALA A 51 13.95 11.82 4.35
C ALA A 51 15.21 10.97 4.18
N THR A 52 15.14 9.72 3.71
CA THR A 52 16.30 8.82 3.71
C THR A 52 16.47 7.99 2.44
N THR A 53 15.40 7.44 1.92
CA THR A 53 15.34 6.74 0.64
C THR A 53 13.97 7.02 0.08
N ASN A 54 13.89 7.64 -1.08
CA ASN A 54 12.61 7.94 -1.72
C ASN A 54 11.84 6.67 -2.12
N ASP A 55 12.51 5.52 -2.16
CA ASP A 55 11.92 4.26 -2.60
C ASP A 55 10.94 3.66 -1.60
N ALA A 56 9.88 3.12 -2.13
CA ALA A 56 8.92 2.36 -1.34
C ALA A 56 9.46 0.97 -0.95
N GLY A 57 8.91 0.41 0.10
CA GLY A 57 9.25 -0.95 0.53
C GLY A 57 8.55 -2.02 -0.31
N SER A 58 9.26 -3.11 -0.57
CA SER A 58 8.69 -4.32 -1.16
C SER A 58 8.00 -5.17 -0.09
N GLY A 59 6.94 -5.90 -0.45
CA GLY A 59 6.16 -6.73 0.48
C GLY A 59 5.29 -7.72 -0.26
N SER A 60 4.22 -8.24 0.37
CA SER A 60 3.20 -9.02 -0.33
C SER A 60 2.56 -8.20 -1.44
N SER A 61 2.26 -6.94 -1.15
CA SER A 61 2.01 -5.88 -2.12
C SER A 61 3.02 -4.77 -1.88
N GLY A 62 3.53 -4.16 -2.95
CA GLY A 62 4.51 -3.08 -2.85
C GLY A 62 3.88 -1.77 -2.39
N GLY A 63 4.63 -0.95 -1.66
CA GLY A 63 4.23 0.42 -1.31
C GLY A 63 4.36 1.38 -2.50
N GLY A 64 3.69 2.53 -2.45
CA GLY A 64 3.87 3.61 -3.44
C GLY A 64 5.15 4.42 -3.17
N GLY A 65 5.85 4.80 -4.24
CA GLY A 65 7.04 5.68 -4.17
C GLY A 65 6.67 7.12 -3.83
N THR A 66 7.62 7.90 -3.36
CA THR A 66 7.51 9.37 -3.28
C THR A 66 7.98 10.01 -4.56
N ALA A 67 8.00 11.35 -4.63
CA ALA A 67 8.48 12.15 -5.75
C ALA A 67 9.67 11.51 -6.48
N TRP A 68 9.49 11.17 -7.77
CA TRP A 68 10.50 10.55 -8.64
C TRP A 68 11.03 9.16 -8.20
N ALA A 69 10.54 8.62 -7.11
CA ALA A 69 11.00 7.35 -6.58
C ALA A 69 10.14 6.16 -7.05
N SER A 70 10.78 5.01 -7.14
CA SER A 70 10.11 3.77 -7.53
C SER A 70 9.09 3.31 -6.50
N GLY A 71 8.02 2.66 -6.96
CA GLY A 71 7.17 1.86 -6.11
C GLY A 71 7.90 0.59 -5.63
N GLY A 72 7.44 0.02 -4.54
CA GLY A 72 7.96 -1.25 -4.02
C GLY A 72 7.45 -2.44 -4.84
N ASP A 73 8.25 -3.49 -4.92
CA ASP A 73 7.90 -4.73 -5.59
C ASP A 73 6.98 -5.63 -4.77
N ALA A 74 6.21 -6.48 -5.43
CA ALA A 74 5.57 -7.62 -4.82
C ALA A 74 6.54 -8.83 -4.87
N ILE A 75 7.17 -9.13 -3.74
CA ILE A 75 8.27 -10.10 -3.68
C ILE A 75 7.86 -11.53 -3.28
N TYR A 76 6.59 -11.71 -2.90
CA TYR A 76 6.08 -13.00 -2.43
C TYR A 76 5.06 -13.61 -3.40
N GLY A 77 5.36 -13.57 -4.68
CA GLY A 77 4.64 -14.28 -5.74
C GLY A 77 3.16 -13.89 -5.84
N SER A 78 2.26 -14.83 -5.56
CA SER A 78 0.80 -14.66 -5.78
C SER A 78 0.05 -13.88 -4.69
N GLN A 79 0.75 -13.26 -3.71
CA GLN A 79 0.06 -12.59 -2.59
C GLN A 79 -0.29 -11.12 -2.87
N GLY A 80 0.21 -10.53 -3.95
CA GLY A 80 -0.12 -9.16 -4.32
C GLY A 80 0.68 -8.66 -5.52
N PHE A 81 0.60 -7.36 -5.76
CA PHE A 81 1.18 -6.68 -6.92
C PHE A 81 2.03 -5.48 -6.50
N PRO A 82 2.91 -4.98 -7.38
CA PRO A 82 3.77 -3.84 -7.05
C PRO A 82 3.01 -2.53 -6.89
N GLY A 83 3.58 -1.63 -6.13
CA GLY A 83 3.21 -0.22 -6.07
C GLY A 83 3.70 0.54 -7.29
N SER A 84 3.22 1.77 -7.48
CA SER A 84 3.67 2.63 -8.56
C SER A 84 4.72 3.63 -8.11
N ALA A 85 5.51 4.12 -9.05
CA ALA A 85 6.39 5.26 -8.83
C ALA A 85 5.58 6.52 -8.48
N GLY A 86 6.21 7.42 -7.73
CA GLY A 86 5.75 8.79 -7.60
C GLY A 86 6.11 9.62 -8.85
N ASN A 87 5.53 10.81 -8.95
CA ASN A 87 5.74 11.72 -10.07
C ASN A 87 5.86 13.16 -9.56
N ASN A 88 6.88 13.90 -9.97
CA ASN A 88 7.16 15.25 -9.47
C ASN A 88 7.09 15.30 -7.92
N ASP A 89 6.17 16.08 -7.37
CA ASP A 89 5.96 16.22 -5.93
C ASP A 89 4.88 15.28 -5.39
N ALA A 90 4.33 14.35 -6.24
CA ALA A 90 3.23 13.46 -5.88
C ALA A 90 3.71 12.05 -5.56
N GLY A 91 3.01 11.39 -4.64
CA GLY A 91 3.25 10.00 -4.29
C GLY A 91 2.62 9.00 -5.27
N GLY A 92 3.24 7.84 -5.43
CA GLY A 92 2.68 6.68 -6.12
C GLY A 92 1.63 5.96 -5.28
N GLY A 93 0.77 5.16 -5.90
CA GLY A 93 -0.17 4.28 -5.23
C GLY A 93 0.47 2.97 -4.75
N GLY A 94 -0.10 2.36 -3.73
CA GLY A 94 0.27 1.01 -3.26
C GLY A 94 -0.35 -0.09 -4.13
N GLY A 95 0.35 -1.21 -4.29
CA GLY A 95 -0.17 -2.39 -4.99
C GLY A 95 -1.34 -3.03 -4.26
N GLY A 96 -2.28 -3.61 -5.01
CA GLY A 96 -3.39 -4.39 -4.48
C GLY A 96 -3.12 -5.89 -4.54
N GLN A 97 -4.13 -6.68 -4.17
CA GLN A 97 -4.03 -8.14 -4.21
C GLN A 97 -4.30 -8.72 -5.61
N SER A 98 -4.98 -8.00 -6.50
CA SER A 98 -5.27 -8.48 -7.86
C SER A 98 -4.73 -7.60 -8.97
N ALA A 99 -4.26 -6.39 -8.66
CA ALA A 99 -3.68 -5.48 -9.65
C ALA A 99 -2.56 -4.62 -9.05
N ALA A 100 -1.61 -4.27 -9.90
CA ALA A 100 -0.61 -3.28 -9.60
C ALA A 100 -1.23 -1.88 -9.43
N ALA A 101 -0.57 -1.03 -8.67
CA ALA A 101 -0.87 0.39 -8.67
C ALA A 101 -0.53 1.03 -10.02
N THR A 102 -1.19 2.12 -10.35
CA THR A 102 -0.90 2.90 -11.55
C THR A 102 -0.40 4.28 -11.19
N ALA A 103 0.76 4.64 -11.76
CA ALA A 103 1.23 6.02 -11.67
C ALA A 103 0.27 6.94 -12.46
N TYR A 104 0.16 8.20 -12.04
CA TYR A 104 -0.59 9.16 -12.85
C TYR A 104 0.16 9.42 -14.17
N ALA A 105 -0.56 9.28 -15.29
CA ALA A 105 0.04 9.30 -16.63
C ALA A 105 0.19 10.70 -17.25
N GLY A 106 -0.26 11.77 -16.57
CA GLY A 106 -0.16 13.15 -17.07
C GLY A 106 1.25 13.71 -16.88
N SER A 107 1.91 14.12 -17.98
CA SER A 107 3.20 14.80 -17.87
C SER A 107 3.04 16.19 -17.24
N GLY A 108 3.89 16.49 -16.25
CA GLY A 108 3.93 17.80 -15.58
C GLY A 108 2.86 18.02 -14.50
N SER A 109 2.08 17.01 -14.16
CA SER A 109 1.06 17.10 -13.12
C SER A 109 1.55 16.44 -11.82
N ASN A 110 1.15 17.05 -10.70
CA ASN A 110 1.46 16.60 -9.35
C ASN A 110 0.32 15.74 -8.75
N TYR A 111 -0.43 15.02 -9.59
CA TYR A 111 -1.49 14.13 -9.11
C TYR A 111 -0.92 12.83 -8.53
N GLY A 112 -1.53 12.35 -7.45
CA GLY A 112 -1.15 11.08 -6.83
C GLY A 112 -1.48 9.86 -7.69
N GLY A 113 -0.66 8.83 -7.64
CA GLY A 113 -0.90 7.55 -8.29
C GLY A 113 -2.06 6.78 -7.66
N HIS A 114 -2.77 5.98 -8.46
CA HIS A 114 -3.92 5.20 -7.99
C HIS A 114 -3.48 3.86 -7.38
N GLY A 115 -4.17 3.43 -6.33
CA GLY A 115 -3.97 2.13 -5.69
C GLY A 115 -4.44 0.98 -6.56
N GLY A 116 -3.76 -0.16 -6.46
CA GLY A 116 -4.11 -1.39 -7.15
C GLY A 116 -5.36 -2.05 -6.56
N ALA A 117 -6.16 -2.72 -7.39
CA ALA A 117 -7.39 -3.38 -6.94
C ALA A 117 -7.10 -4.60 -6.04
N GLY A 118 -7.97 -4.81 -5.07
CA GLY A 118 -8.05 -6.00 -4.25
C GLY A 118 -8.70 -7.18 -4.96
N LYS A 119 -8.76 -8.32 -4.31
CA LYS A 119 -9.28 -9.58 -4.82
C LYS A 119 -10.61 -9.94 -4.14
N ALA A 120 -11.58 -10.36 -4.95
CA ALA A 120 -12.86 -10.85 -4.44
C ALA A 120 -12.69 -12.22 -3.78
N SER A 121 -13.38 -12.42 -2.65
CA SER A 121 -13.48 -13.68 -1.94
C SER A 121 -14.91 -13.91 -1.44
N SER A 122 -15.39 -15.13 -1.51
CA SER A 122 -16.71 -15.54 -1.01
C SER A 122 -16.63 -16.40 0.25
N ILE A 123 -15.49 -16.42 0.92
CA ILE A 123 -15.26 -17.26 2.12
C ILE A 123 -16.24 -16.97 3.26
N THR A 124 -16.81 -15.77 3.30
CA THR A 124 -17.82 -15.34 4.30
C THR A 124 -19.26 -15.55 3.83
N GLY A 125 -19.47 -16.26 2.71
CA GLY A 125 -20.80 -16.55 2.14
C GLY A 125 -21.27 -15.57 1.07
N SER A 126 -20.76 -14.34 1.04
CA SER A 126 -21.02 -13.34 0.02
C SER A 126 -19.69 -12.87 -0.60
N SER A 127 -19.74 -12.47 -1.89
CA SER A 127 -18.52 -11.95 -2.54
C SER A 127 -18.18 -10.58 -1.99
N VAL A 128 -17.01 -10.48 -1.34
CA VAL A 128 -16.43 -9.22 -0.82
C VAL A 128 -15.02 -9.06 -1.37
N THR A 129 -14.67 -7.85 -1.79
CA THR A 129 -13.33 -7.54 -2.27
C THR A 129 -12.45 -7.09 -1.10
N TYR A 130 -11.23 -7.63 -0.99
CA TYR A 130 -10.26 -7.34 0.06
C TYR A 130 -8.89 -7.00 -0.52
N GLY A 131 -8.10 -6.25 0.23
CA GLY A 131 -6.70 -5.99 -0.07
C GLY A 131 -6.46 -5.01 -1.22
N GLY A 132 -7.30 -4.00 -1.35
CA GLY A 132 -7.04 -2.86 -2.25
C GLY A 132 -5.88 -2.01 -1.73
N GLY A 133 -5.03 -1.52 -2.64
CA GLY A 133 -3.93 -0.62 -2.33
C GLY A 133 -4.39 0.81 -2.11
N GLY A 134 -3.71 1.58 -1.26
CA GLY A 134 -3.98 3.00 -1.07
C GLY A 134 -3.53 3.86 -2.24
N GLY A 135 -4.22 4.97 -2.49
CA GLY A 135 -3.80 6.01 -3.43
C GLY A 135 -2.66 6.86 -2.87
N GLY A 136 -1.79 7.36 -3.73
CA GLY A 136 -0.71 8.29 -3.37
C GLY A 136 -1.23 9.71 -3.13
N GLY A 137 -0.56 10.48 -2.27
CA GLY A 137 -0.85 11.89 -2.06
C GLY A 137 -0.54 12.72 -3.30
N GLY A 138 -1.35 13.76 -3.57
CA GLY A 138 -1.04 14.75 -4.58
C GLY A 138 0.08 15.70 -4.11
N GLY A 139 0.79 16.28 -5.05
CA GLY A 139 1.74 17.34 -4.81
C GLY A 139 1.10 18.72 -5.01
N SER A 140 1.66 19.75 -4.39
CA SER A 140 1.15 21.13 -4.46
C SER A 140 -0.35 21.20 -4.11
N THR A 141 -1.22 21.61 -4.99
CA THR A 141 -2.68 21.73 -4.80
C THR A 141 -3.48 20.64 -5.52
N GLU A 142 -2.79 19.66 -6.09
CA GLU A 142 -3.41 18.62 -6.90
C GLU A 142 -3.98 17.48 -6.05
N ALA A 143 -4.94 16.76 -6.61
CA ALA A 143 -5.63 15.67 -5.94
C ALA A 143 -4.71 14.45 -5.76
N GLY A 144 -4.92 13.77 -4.65
CA GLY A 144 -4.36 12.42 -4.46
C GLY A 144 -5.03 11.41 -5.38
N GLY A 145 -4.38 10.29 -5.56
CA GLY A 145 -4.89 9.14 -6.28
C GLY A 145 -6.03 8.45 -5.55
N THR A 146 -6.88 7.76 -6.29
CA THR A 146 -7.95 6.95 -5.72
C THR A 146 -7.38 5.65 -5.14
N GLY A 147 -7.93 5.20 -4.03
CA GLY A 147 -7.65 3.86 -3.50
C GLY A 147 -8.25 2.78 -4.40
N GLY A 148 -7.60 1.62 -4.37
CA GLY A 148 -8.06 0.42 -5.05
C GLY A 148 -9.29 -0.19 -4.37
N ALA A 149 -10.16 -0.83 -5.16
CA ALA A 149 -11.33 -1.54 -4.62
C ALA A 149 -10.87 -2.60 -3.58
N GLY A 150 -11.63 -2.74 -2.50
CA GLY A 150 -11.32 -3.70 -1.43
C GLY A 150 -10.62 -3.07 -0.23
N GLY A 151 -10.96 -1.84 0.10
CA GLY A 151 -10.52 -1.13 1.31
C GLY A 151 -9.30 -0.23 1.12
N GLY A 152 -8.95 0.13 -0.12
CA GLY A 152 -7.92 1.12 -0.38
C GLY A 152 -8.40 2.55 -0.08
N GLY A 153 -7.73 3.29 0.79
CA GLY A 153 -8.02 4.70 1.05
C GLY A 153 -7.51 5.63 -0.06
N ASN A 154 -8.17 6.75 -0.29
CA ASN A 154 -7.71 7.75 -1.25
C ASN A 154 -6.55 8.56 -0.67
N GLY A 155 -5.62 8.98 -1.52
CA GLY A 155 -4.57 9.92 -1.14
C GLY A 155 -5.11 11.31 -0.83
N GLY A 156 -4.41 12.05 0.02
CA GLY A 156 -4.72 13.43 0.34
C GLY A 156 -4.33 14.39 -0.77
N ILE A 157 -4.90 15.60 -0.74
CA ILE A 157 -4.52 16.72 -1.63
C ILE A 157 -3.23 17.34 -1.10
N GLY A 158 -2.29 17.69 -2.00
CA GLY A 158 -1.06 18.38 -1.62
C GLY A 158 -1.33 19.76 -1.03
N ASN A 159 -0.52 20.18 -0.07
CA ASN A 159 -0.49 21.47 0.64
C ASN A 159 -1.82 22.00 1.20
N ASN A 160 -2.94 21.46 0.82
CA ASN A 160 -4.26 21.79 1.32
C ASN A 160 -4.90 20.52 1.88
N ASN A 161 -5.02 20.48 3.22
CA ASN A 161 -5.88 19.48 3.87
C ASN A 161 -7.28 19.50 3.22
N PRO A 162 -7.87 18.39 2.77
CA PRO A 162 -8.29 17.38 3.73
C PRO A 162 -7.37 16.15 3.79
N ALA A 163 -7.33 15.55 4.98
CA ALA A 163 -6.61 14.31 5.24
C ALA A 163 -7.04 13.19 4.28
N PRO A 164 -6.16 12.23 3.97
CA PRO A 164 -6.54 11.05 3.20
C PRO A 164 -7.72 10.32 3.86
N THR A 165 -8.60 9.76 3.04
CA THR A 165 -9.74 8.98 3.57
C THR A 165 -9.28 7.58 3.96
N ALA A 166 -9.79 7.09 5.07
CA ALA A 166 -9.68 5.67 5.38
C ALA A 166 -10.45 4.86 4.33
N GLY A 167 -9.91 3.70 3.98
CA GLY A 167 -10.56 2.73 3.11
C GLY A 167 -11.60 1.89 3.84
#